data_16cb42e0c60d7c78aa49ff85dde17260
#
_entry.id   16cb42e0c60d7c78aa49ff85dde17260
#
_cell.length_a   1.000
_cell.length_b   1.000
_cell.length_c   1.000
_cell.angle_alpha   90.00
_cell.angle_beta   90.00
_cell.angle_gamma   90.00
#
_symmetry.space_group_name_H-M   'P 1'
#
loop_
_entity.id
_entity.type
_entity.pdbx_description
1 polymer ?
#
loop_
_entity_poly.entity_id
_entity_poly.type
_entity_poly.pdbx_seq_one_letter_code
_entity_poly.pdbx_strand_id
1 'polypeptide(L)'
;MNKFSKNISVAHSPDADDIFMYAAIAFGWASDERLKLSAKADDIESLNLSCLKGVYDVCAISFGLYPHIFSDYALLDTATSFGRGYGPKLIVKKNAVLKRNFKVALSGKHTSNALLFSIAYPDARAVYMNFLEIEKAVLSGQVDAGVLIHESILDFSDELRVERELWDIWCELAGTEKLPLPLGGMAMGQS
;
A
#
# COMPACT_ATOMS: atom_id res chain seq x y z
N MET A 1 -0.50 -14.57 41.50
CA MET A 1 -1.05 -15.04 40.22
C MET A 1 -0.14 -14.51 39.11
N ASN A 2 0.61 -15.38 38.42
CA ASN A 2 1.43 -14.96 37.27
C ASN A 2 0.48 -14.52 36.15
N LYS A 3 0.38 -13.21 35.92
CA LYS A 3 -0.27 -12.68 34.72
C LYS A 3 0.64 -13.00 33.55
N PHE A 4 0.35 -14.04 32.78
CA PHE A 4 1.02 -14.29 31.53
C PHE A 4 0.63 -13.14 30.54
N SER A 5 1.53 -12.22 30.29
CA SER A 5 1.36 -11.26 29.21
C SER A 5 1.84 -11.89 27.90
N LYS A 6 1.01 -11.90 26.86
CA LYS A 6 1.39 -12.32 25.51
C LYS A 6 2.13 -11.16 24.84
N ASN A 7 3.33 -11.41 24.35
CA ASN A 7 4.03 -10.46 23.49
C ASN A 7 3.45 -10.57 22.08
N ILE A 8 3.08 -9.44 21.48
CA ILE A 8 2.54 -9.34 20.11
C ILE A 8 3.44 -8.40 19.33
N SER A 9 4.02 -8.89 18.26
CA SER A 9 4.76 -8.09 17.31
C SER A 9 3.81 -7.43 16.30
N VAL A 10 3.89 -6.10 16.19
CA VAL A 10 3.04 -5.32 15.29
C VAL A 10 3.93 -4.59 14.30
N ALA A 11 3.68 -4.74 13.00
CA ALA A 11 4.39 -4.02 11.97
C ALA A 11 3.44 -3.13 11.17
N HIS A 12 3.83 -1.88 10.92
CA HIS A 12 3.01 -0.86 10.27
C HIS A 12 3.85 0.04 9.34
N SER A 13 3.20 0.79 8.46
CA SER A 13 3.87 1.79 7.63
C SER A 13 4.31 3.00 8.48
N PRO A 14 5.38 3.73 8.10
CA PRO A 14 5.73 5.02 8.70
C PRO A 14 4.85 6.18 8.17
N ASP A 15 3.83 5.92 7.37
CA ASP A 15 2.94 6.95 6.83
C ASP A 15 2.07 7.58 7.89
N ALA A 16 1.59 8.80 7.63
CA ALA A 16 0.88 9.61 8.62
C ALA A 16 -0.40 8.95 9.16
N ASP A 17 -1.14 8.23 8.33
CA ASP A 17 -2.36 7.51 8.71
C ASP A 17 -2.03 6.34 9.66
N ASP A 18 -1.03 5.53 9.36
CA ASP A 18 -0.59 4.44 10.24
C ASP A 18 -0.04 4.99 11.57
N ILE A 19 0.81 6.02 11.53
CA ILE A 19 1.32 6.67 12.75
C ILE A 19 0.17 7.16 13.62
N PHE A 20 -0.85 7.78 13.03
CA PHE A 20 -2.04 8.24 13.75
C PHE A 20 -2.80 7.07 14.40
N MET A 21 -3.03 5.97 13.68
CA MET A 21 -3.71 4.78 14.20
C MET A 21 -2.98 4.16 15.40
N TYR A 22 -1.64 4.15 15.37
CA TYR A 22 -0.84 3.55 16.44
C TYR A 22 -0.45 4.52 17.56
N ALA A 23 -0.71 5.81 17.44
CA ALA A 23 -0.33 6.83 18.42
C ALA A 23 -0.84 6.50 19.84
N ALA A 24 -2.08 6.08 19.98
CA ALA A 24 -2.66 5.75 21.28
C ALA A 24 -1.94 4.58 21.97
N ILE A 25 -1.48 3.60 21.19
CA ILE A 25 -0.70 2.47 21.70
C ILE A 25 0.72 2.93 22.05
N ALA A 26 1.37 3.69 21.16
CA ALA A 26 2.73 4.19 21.34
C ALA A 26 2.86 5.12 22.57
N PHE A 27 1.83 5.93 22.84
CA PHE A 27 1.78 6.82 24.02
C PHE A 27 1.22 6.15 25.28
N GLY A 28 0.85 4.87 25.23
CA GLY A 28 0.29 4.15 26.36
C GLY A 28 -1.13 4.57 26.75
N TRP A 29 -1.84 5.30 25.89
CA TRP A 29 -3.25 5.70 26.13
C TRP A 29 -4.21 4.53 25.93
N ALA A 30 -3.83 3.59 25.08
CA ALA A 30 -4.51 2.31 24.91
C ALA A 30 -3.56 1.19 25.33
N SER A 31 -3.90 0.46 26.38
CA SER A 31 -3.09 -0.63 26.91
C SER A 31 -3.97 -1.73 27.51
N ASP A 32 -3.47 -2.97 27.49
CA ASP A 32 -4.07 -4.11 28.15
C ASP A 32 -2.96 -4.84 28.93
N GLU A 33 -3.19 -5.11 30.22
CA GLU A 33 -2.19 -5.78 31.07
C GLU A 33 -1.82 -7.20 30.61
N ARG A 34 -2.67 -7.81 29.77
CA ARG A 34 -2.46 -9.16 29.21
C ARG A 34 -1.62 -9.13 27.94
N LEU A 35 -1.44 -7.97 27.32
CA LEU A 35 -0.75 -7.82 26.04
C LEU A 35 0.43 -6.86 26.17
N LYS A 36 1.56 -7.26 25.63
CA LYS A 36 2.71 -6.39 25.43
C LYS A 36 2.93 -6.23 23.93
N LEU A 37 2.66 -5.06 23.42
CA LEU A 37 2.81 -4.75 21.99
C LEU A 37 4.21 -4.22 21.73
N SER A 38 4.87 -4.74 20.68
CA SER A 38 6.12 -4.20 20.14
C SER A 38 5.89 -3.80 18.71
N ALA A 39 6.02 -2.50 18.41
CA ALA A 39 5.79 -1.96 17.08
C ALA A 39 7.09 -1.78 16.29
N LYS A 40 7.03 -2.03 14.98
CA LYS A 40 8.09 -1.75 14.01
C LYS A 40 7.48 -1.09 12.77
N ALA A 41 8.12 -0.02 12.28
CA ALA A 41 7.73 0.63 11.04
C ALA A 41 8.65 0.20 9.88
N ASP A 42 8.06 -0.03 8.69
CA ASP A 42 8.78 -0.35 7.45
C ASP A 42 7.91 0.06 6.24
N ASP A 43 8.47 0.11 5.03
CA ASP A 43 7.69 0.37 3.83
C ASP A 43 6.72 -0.78 3.53
N ILE A 44 5.62 -0.47 2.82
CA ILE A 44 4.51 -1.41 2.62
C ILE A 44 4.91 -2.69 1.86
N GLU A 45 5.85 -2.64 0.91
CA GLU A 45 6.28 -3.85 0.21
C GLU A 45 7.16 -4.73 1.12
N SER A 46 8.04 -4.14 1.93
CA SER A 46 8.80 -4.84 2.96
C SER A 46 7.89 -5.51 3.98
N LEU A 47 6.80 -4.84 4.38
CA LEU A 47 5.75 -5.40 5.24
C LEU A 47 5.02 -6.56 4.57
N ASN A 48 4.61 -6.41 3.31
CA ASN A 48 3.99 -7.47 2.51
C ASN A 48 4.89 -8.72 2.44
N LEU A 49 6.17 -8.53 2.15
CA LEU A 49 7.16 -9.62 2.10
C LEU A 49 7.40 -10.28 3.47
N SER A 50 7.36 -9.49 4.55
CA SER A 50 7.49 -9.99 5.92
C SER A 50 6.26 -10.80 6.33
N CYS A 51 5.07 -10.36 5.93
CA CYS A 51 3.82 -11.09 6.16
C CYS A 51 3.80 -12.45 5.44
N LEU A 52 4.26 -12.51 4.19
CA LEU A 52 4.43 -13.77 3.45
C LEU A 52 5.35 -14.78 4.15
N LYS A 53 6.26 -14.30 5.00
CA LYS A 53 7.21 -15.11 5.77
C LYS A 53 6.75 -15.38 7.21
N GLY A 54 5.60 -14.87 7.62
CA GLY A 54 5.10 -15.02 8.99
C GLY A 54 5.97 -14.33 10.05
N VAL A 55 6.59 -13.18 9.73
CA VAL A 55 7.56 -12.52 10.62
C VAL A 55 6.89 -11.84 11.80
N TYR A 56 5.69 -11.30 11.62
CA TYR A 56 4.96 -10.52 12.62
C TYR A 56 3.61 -11.15 12.94
N ASP A 57 3.18 -11.02 14.21
CA ASP A 57 1.86 -11.47 14.64
C ASP A 57 0.75 -10.62 14.03
N VAL A 58 0.98 -9.30 13.92
CA VAL A 58 0.07 -8.34 13.30
C VAL A 58 0.87 -7.47 12.33
N CYS A 59 0.38 -7.32 11.11
CA CYS A 59 1.11 -6.62 10.06
C CYS A 59 0.15 -5.77 9.20
N ALA A 60 0.57 -4.55 8.89
CA ALA A 60 -0.06 -3.78 7.82
C ALA A 60 0.24 -4.46 6.48
N ILE A 61 -0.79 -4.63 5.68
CA ILE A 61 -0.71 -5.28 4.37
C ILE A 61 -1.44 -4.47 3.30
N SER A 62 -1.00 -4.62 2.07
CA SER A 62 -1.82 -4.24 0.93
C SER A 62 -2.95 -5.25 0.71
N PHE A 63 -4.17 -4.80 0.38
CA PHE A 63 -5.25 -5.73 0.04
C PHE A 63 -4.92 -6.60 -1.18
N GLY A 64 -4.05 -6.13 -2.08
CA GLY A 64 -3.53 -6.96 -3.19
C GLY A 64 -2.76 -8.20 -2.75
N LEU A 65 -2.18 -8.19 -1.54
CA LEU A 65 -1.51 -9.35 -0.96
C LEU A 65 -2.49 -10.37 -0.37
N TYR A 66 -3.62 -9.91 0.20
CA TYR A 66 -4.49 -10.75 1.03
C TYR A 66 -4.90 -12.09 0.39
N PRO A 67 -5.20 -12.18 -0.93
CA PRO A 67 -5.49 -13.45 -1.58
C PRO A 67 -4.38 -14.51 -1.48
N HIS A 68 -3.16 -14.12 -1.17
CA HIS A 68 -2.02 -15.02 -1.03
C HIS A 68 -1.77 -15.49 0.41
N ILE A 69 -2.41 -14.86 1.40
CA ILE A 69 -2.16 -15.10 2.83
C ILE A 69 -3.43 -15.40 3.64
N PHE A 70 -4.60 -15.42 3.03
CA PHE A 70 -5.89 -15.56 3.75
C PHE A 70 -6.03 -16.85 4.56
N SER A 71 -5.24 -17.90 4.24
CA SER A 71 -5.20 -19.16 5.00
C SER A 71 -4.46 -19.02 6.34
N ASP A 72 -3.52 -18.09 6.41
CA ASP A 72 -2.60 -17.93 7.55
C ASP A 72 -2.88 -16.67 8.36
N TYR A 73 -3.59 -15.71 7.76
CA TYR A 73 -3.89 -14.40 8.34
C TYR A 73 -5.36 -14.04 8.22
N ALA A 74 -5.92 -13.51 9.32
CA ALA A 74 -7.24 -12.89 9.35
C ALA A 74 -7.11 -11.36 9.21
N LEU A 75 -7.97 -10.74 8.41
CA LEU A 75 -8.10 -9.27 8.40
C LEU A 75 -8.74 -8.79 9.70
N LEU A 76 -8.25 -7.69 10.23
CA LEU A 76 -8.89 -6.99 11.33
C LEU A 76 -9.99 -6.07 10.81
N ASP A 77 -11.07 -5.91 11.58
CA ASP A 77 -12.20 -5.02 11.26
C ASP A 77 -11.88 -3.54 11.52
N THR A 78 -10.62 -3.21 11.67
CA THR A 78 -10.12 -1.87 11.97
C THR A 78 -8.81 -1.60 11.25
N ALA A 79 -8.36 -0.35 11.27
CA ALA A 79 -7.10 0.08 10.66
C ALA A 79 -7.01 -0.29 9.18
N THR A 80 -8.02 0.17 8.41
CA THR A 80 -8.12 -0.06 6.97
C THR A 80 -8.01 1.26 6.21
N SER A 81 -7.35 1.22 5.06
CA SER A 81 -7.16 2.35 4.16
C SER A 81 -7.96 2.16 2.87
N PHE A 82 -8.80 3.13 2.57
CA PHE A 82 -9.68 3.14 1.37
C PHE A 82 -9.64 4.50 0.67
N GLY A 83 -9.62 4.49 -0.65
CA GLY A 83 -9.86 5.68 -1.46
C GLY A 83 -11.34 5.80 -1.87
N ARG A 84 -11.87 7.01 -1.85
CA ARG A 84 -13.20 7.32 -2.41
C ARG A 84 -13.13 8.65 -3.16
N GLY A 85 -13.20 8.61 -4.48
CA GLY A 85 -13.01 9.78 -5.35
C GLY A 85 -11.54 10.24 -5.43
N TYR A 86 -10.61 9.48 -4.88
CA TYR A 86 -9.17 9.71 -4.95
C TYR A 86 -8.41 8.41 -4.77
N GLY A 87 -7.13 8.42 -5.11
CA GLY A 87 -6.26 7.27 -4.94
C GLY A 87 -4.88 7.50 -5.55
N PRO A 88 -4.11 6.44 -5.75
CA PRO A 88 -2.86 6.48 -6.47
C PRO A 88 -3.03 7.06 -7.89
N LYS A 89 -1.99 7.75 -8.38
CA LYS A 89 -2.00 8.45 -9.66
C LYS A 89 -0.97 7.87 -10.62
N LEU A 90 -1.40 7.47 -11.81
CA LEU A 90 -0.48 7.18 -12.90
C LEU A 90 0.00 8.50 -13.50
N ILE A 91 1.29 8.76 -13.38
CA ILE A 91 1.94 9.97 -13.89
C ILE A 91 2.84 9.67 -15.09
N VAL A 92 2.96 10.65 -15.98
CA VAL A 92 3.84 10.65 -17.13
C VAL A 92 4.43 12.05 -17.34
N LYS A 93 5.49 12.18 -18.14
CA LYS A 93 5.94 13.50 -18.60
C LYS A 93 4.84 14.18 -19.41
N LYS A 94 4.70 15.51 -19.30
CA LYS A 94 3.61 16.29 -19.96
C LYS A 94 3.42 15.98 -21.43
N ASN A 95 4.51 15.79 -22.17
CA ASN A 95 4.48 15.55 -23.61
C ASN A 95 4.60 14.06 -23.99
N ALA A 96 4.57 13.14 -23.00
CA ALA A 96 4.69 11.73 -23.29
C ALA A 96 3.39 11.14 -23.83
N VAL A 97 3.54 10.21 -24.76
CA VAL A 97 2.46 9.35 -25.26
C VAL A 97 2.86 7.92 -24.94
N LEU A 98 2.06 7.26 -24.13
CA LEU A 98 2.32 5.88 -23.71
C LEU A 98 2.10 4.91 -24.86
N LYS A 99 3.08 4.04 -25.11
CA LYS A 99 2.94 2.87 -25.97
C LYS A 99 2.26 1.76 -25.19
N ARG A 100 1.67 0.78 -25.89
CA ARG A 100 0.99 -0.35 -25.25
C ARG A 100 1.87 -1.10 -24.22
N ASN A 101 3.17 -1.24 -24.52
CA ASN A 101 4.13 -1.99 -23.69
C ASN A 101 5.09 -1.07 -22.90
N PHE A 102 4.58 0.07 -22.42
CA PHE A 102 5.40 1.05 -21.69
C PHE A 102 5.98 0.48 -20.39
N LYS A 103 7.09 1.08 -19.93
CA LYS A 103 7.67 0.79 -18.63
C LYS A 103 7.00 1.64 -17.57
N VAL A 104 6.60 1.03 -16.46
CA VAL A 104 5.97 1.72 -15.33
C VAL A 104 6.67 1.40 -14.03
N ALA A 105 6.98 2.43 -13.24
CA ALA A 105 7.46 2.28 -11.88
C ALA A 105 6.28 2.07 -10.92
N LEU A 106 6.38 1.03 -10.09
CA LEU A 106 5.41 0.66 -9.06
C LEU A 106 6.12 0.47 -7.72
N SER A 107 5.45 0.78 -6.62
CA SER A 107 6.01 0.78 -5.26
C SER A 107 6.27 -0.62 -4.68
N GLY A 108 5.79 -1.68 -5.32
CA GLY A 108 5.99 -3.07 -4.89
C GLY A 108 5.11 -4.03 -5.66
N LYS A 109 5.56 -5.28 -5.74
CA LYS A 109 4.87 -6.33 -6.49
C LYS A 109 3.55 -6.76 -5.85
N HIS A 110 3.51 -6.76 -4.52
CA HIS A 110 2.37 -7.27 -3.75
C HIS A 110 1.40 -6.17 -3.31
N THR A 111 1.59 -4.95 -3.82
CA THR A 111 0.73 -3.82 -3.49
C THR A 111 -0.61 -3.87 -4.21
N SER A 112 -1.65 -3.27 -3.61
CA SER A 112 -2.97 -3.12 -4.25
C SER A 112 -2.88 -2.35 -5.57
N ASN A 113 -1.97 -1.37 -5.65
CA ASN A 113 -1.70 -0.61 -6.87
C ASN A 113 -1.16 -1.48 -7.99
N ALA A 114 -0.19 -2.36 -7.68
CA ALA A 114 0.39 -3.24 -8.68
C ALA A 114 -0.64 -4.25 -9.20
N LEU A 115 -1.48 -4.79 -8.34
CA LEU A 115 -2.57 -5.69 -8.73
C LEU A 115 -3.55 -4.98 -9.66
N LEU A 116 -4.11 -3.85 -9.23
CA LEU A 116 -5.07 -3.06 -10.02
C LEU A 116 -4.48 -2.63 -11.36
N PHE A 117 -3.24 -2.14 -11.33
CA PHE A 117 -2.52 -1.72 -12.51
C PHE A 117 -2.30 -2.87 -13.50
N SER A 118 -1.93 -4.06 -13.02
CA SER A 118 -1.70 -5.22 -13.89
C SER A 118 -2.96 -5.70 -14.60
N ILE A 119 -4.12 -5.52 -13.97
CA ILE A 119 -5.42 -5.84 -14.60
C ILE A 119 -5.75 -4.84 -15.71
N ALA A 120 -5.52 -3.54 -15.45
CA ALA A 120 -5.84 -2.48 -16.41
C ALA A 120 -4.85 -2.38 -17.58
N TYR A 121 -3.58 -2.70 -17.33
CA TYR A 121 -2.48 -2.56 -18.31
C TYR A 121 -1.64 -3.87 -18.40
N PRO A 122 -2.23 -4.97 -18.88
CA PRO A 122 -1.56 -6.28 -18.85
C PRO A 122 -0.29 -6.35 -19.73
N ASP A 123 -0.13 -5.46 -20.69
CA ASP A 123 1.04 -5.41 -21.57
C ASP A 123 2.15 -4.47 -21.07
N ALA A 124 1.91 -3.69 -20.02
CA ALA A 124 2.91 -2.80 -19.45
C ALA A 124 4.00 -3.59 -18.71
N ARG A 125 5.21 -3.04 -18.69
CA ARG A 125 6.38 -3.64 -18.05
C ARG A 125 6.63 -3.00 -16.69
N ALA A 126 6.23 -3.66 -15.62
CA ALA A 126 6.44 -3.18 -14.26
C ALA A 126 7.93 -3.18 -13.87
N VAL A 127 8.37 -2.11 -13.25
CA VAL A 127 9.66 -1.94 -12.57
C VAL A 127 9.36 -1.59 -11.13
N TYR A 128 9.73 -2.46 -10.19
CA TYR A 128 9.45 -2.23 -8.77
C TYR A 128 10.60 -1.46 -8.13
N MET A 129 10.27 -0.41 -7.37
CA MET A 129 11.24 0.45 -6.68
C MET A 129 10.60 1.13 -5.46
N ASN A 130 11.42 1.73 -4.62
CA ASN A 130 10.92 2.53 -3.52
C ASN A 130 10.02 3.67 -4.04
N PHE A 131 8.89 3.90 -3.39
CA PHE A 131 7.91 4.89 -3.85
C PHE A 131 8.47 6.31 -3.94
N LEU A 132 9.44 6.67 -3.09
CA LEU A 132 10.14 7.95 -3.12
C LEU A 132 11.02 8.17 -4.37
N GLU A 133 11.33 7.10 -5.10
CA GLU A 133 12.17 7.17 -6.30
C GLU A 133 11.35 7.25 -7.60
N ILE A 134 10.04 6.96 -7.54
CA ILE A 134 9.18 6.81 -8.71
C ILE A 134 9.14 8.10 -9.54
N GLU A 135 8.89 9.24 -8.92
CA GLU A 135 8.85 10.53 -9.60
C GLU A 135 10.15 10.82 -10.35
N LYS A 136 11.28 10.66 -9.66
CA LYS A 136 12.61 10.85 -10.25
C LYS A 136 12.89 9.90 -11.41
N ALA A 137 12.42 8.66 -11.32
CA ALA A 137 12.58 7.67 -12.39
C ALA A 137 11.80 8.06 -13.65
N VAL A 138 10.59 8.65 -13.50
CA VAL A 138 9.82 9.21 -14.63
C VAL A 138 10.51 10.44 -15.20
N LEU A 139 10.94 11.39 -14.36
CA LEU A 139 11.62 12.62 -14.78
C LEU A 139 12.93 12.34 -15.52
N SER A 140 13.70 11.36 -15.08
CA SER A 140 14.96 10.96 -15.75
C SER A 140 14.75 10.15 -17.03
N GLY A 141 13.54 9.63 -17.27
CA GLY A 141 13.23 8.75 -18.40
C GLY A 141 13.73 7.31 -18.22
N GLN A 142 14.04 6.89 -16.99
CA GLN A 142 14.34 5.50 -16.66
C GLN A 142 13.12 4.60 -16.89
N VAL A 143 11.92 5.15 -16.65
CA VAL A 143 10.61 4.57 -16.96
C VAL A 143 9.75 5.58 -17.74
N ASP A 144 8.75 5.08 -18.44
CA ASP A 144 7.84 5.91 -19.23
C ASP A 144 6.73 6.54 -18.35
N ALA A 145 6.35 5.84 -17.29
CA ALA A 145 5.29 6.22 -16.35
C ALA A 145 5.62 5.75 -14.92
N GLY A 146 4.89 6.26 -13.94
CA GLY A 146 4.99 5.81 -12.55
C GLY A 146 3.66 5.94 -11.81
N VAL A 147 3.45 5.12 -10.80
CA VAL A 147 2.28 5.23 -9.93
C VAL A 147 2.70 5.88 -8.61
N LEU A 148 2.27 7.12 -8.40
CA LEU A 148 2.46 7.84 -7.14
C LEU A 148 1.43 7.38 -6.10
N ILE A 149 1.87 7.33 -4.86
CA ILE A 149 1.09 6.92 -3.69
C ILE A 149 1.37 7.87 -2.52
N HIS A 150 0.61 7.73 -1.43
CA HIS A 150 0.77 8.52 -0.20
C HIS A 150 0.77 10.03 -0.50
N GLU A 151 1.53 10.81 0.23
CA GLU A 151 1.60 12.26 0.09
C GLU A 151 2.14 12.72 -1.28
N SER A 152 2.89 11.89 -1.99
CA SER A 152 3.41 12.22 -3.32
C SER A 152 2.31 12.41 -4.40
N ILE A 153 1.07 12.02 -4.11
CA ILE A 153 -0.07 12.35 -4.99
C ILE A 153 -0.53 13.81 -4.89
N LEU A 154 -0.14 14.50 -3.81
CA LEU A 154 -0.59 15.86 -3.51
C LEU A 154 0.28 16.91 -4.19
N ASP A 155 1.58 16.63 -4.27
CA ASP A 155 2.56 17.56 -4.83
C ASP A 155 3.65 16.77 -5.58
N PHE A 156 3.81 17.04 -6.85
CA PHE A 156 4.83 16.48 -7.74
C PHE A 156 5.21 17.50 -8.83
N SER A 157 6.32 17.25 -9.53
CA SER A 157 6.89 18.18 -10.51
C SER A 157 5.91 18.62 -11.58
N ASP A 158 5.94 19.91 -11.88
CA ASP A 158 5.19 20.53 -12.99
C ASP A 158 5.60 20.00 -14.39
N GLU A 159 6.67 19.25 -14.51
CA GLU A 159 7.05 18.57 -15.76
C GLU A 159 6.21 17.32 -16.04
N LEU A 160 5.47 16.87 -15.01
CA LEU A 160 4.61 15.69 -15.06
C LEU A 160 3.14 16.07 -15.19
N ARG A 161 2.34 15.12 -15.60
CA ARG A 161 0.88 15.18 -15.58
C ARG A 161 0.29 13.86 -15.13
N VAL A 162 -0.90 13.91 -14.55
CA VAL A 162 -1.70 12.71 -14.30
C VAL A 162 -2.19 12.19 -15.66
N GLU A 163 -1.84 10.96 -15.98
CA GLU A 163 -2.36 10.23 -17.12
C GLU A 163 -3.71 9.62 -16.78
N ARG A 164 -3.81 9.05 -15.56
CA ARG A 164 -5.01 8.40 -15.09
C ARG A 164 -5.00 8.28 -13.56
N GLU A 165 -6.15 8.43 -12.94
CA GLU A 165 -6.38 8.07 -11.55
C GLU A 165 -6.64 6.56 -11.42
N LEU A 166 -6.04 5.90 -10.43
CA LEU A 166 -6.34 4.49 -10.17
C LEU A 166 -7.76 4.31 -9.62
N TRP A 167 -8.33 5.35 -9.03
CA TRP A 167 -9.75 5.39 -8.68
C TRP A 167 -10.66 5.17 -9.89
N ASP A 168 -10.39 5.81 -11.03
CA ASP A 168 -11.19 5.64 -12.24
C ASP A 168 -11.09 4.20 -12.78
N ILE A 169 -9.89 3.63 -12.74
CA ILE A 169 -9.67 2.22 -13.10
C ILE A 169 -10.49 1.30 -12.18
N TRP A 170 -10.49 1.57 -10.88
CA TRP A 170 -11.28 0.79 -9.92
C TRP A 170 -12.78 0.88 -10.22
N CYS A 171 -13.31 2.08 -10.46
CA CYS A 171 -14.71 2.29 -10.80
C CYS A 171 -15.12 1.54 -12.06
N GLU A 172 -14.28 1.53 -13.08
CA GLU A 172 -14.53 0.77 -14.32
C GLU A 172 -14.57 -0.74 -14.06
N LEU A 173 -13.61 -1.27 -13.31
CA LEU A 173 -13.55 -2.70 -12.99
C LEU A 173 -14.68 -3.13 -12.05
N ALA A 174 -15.02 -2.31 -11.07
CA ALA A 174 -16.10 -2.57 -10.13
C ALA A 174 -17.49 -2.34 -10.73
N GLY A 175 -17.58 -1.65 -11.88
CA GLY A 175 -18.85 -1.25 -12.52
C GLY A 175 -19.66 -0.23 -11.70
N THR A 176 -19.05 0.45 -10.72
CA THR A 176 -19.71 1.39 -9.83
C THR A 176 -18.73 2.30 -9.10
N GLU A 177 -19.11 3.54 -8.85
CA GLU A 177 -18.41 4.50 -7.99
C GLU A 177 -18.78 4.37 -6.50
N LYS A 178 -19.72 3.48 -6.15
CA LYS A 178 -20.21 3.35 -4.77
C LYS A 178 -19.27 2.55 -3.87
N LEU A 179 -18.46 1.67 -4.46
CA LEU A 179 -17.49 0.87 -3.71
C LEU A 179 -16.17 1.63 -3.54
N PRO A 180 -15.67 1.79 -2.32
CA PRO A 180 -14.38 2.42 -2.10
C PRO A 180 -13.25 1.56 -2.70
N LEU A 181 -12.19 2.21 -3.19
CA LEU A 181 -10.97 1.54 -3.64
C LEU A 181 -10.23 0.96 -2.43
N PRO A 182 -10.09 -0.37 -2.31
CA PRO A 182 -9.38 -0.99 -1.20
C PRO A 182 -7.87 -0.83 -1.39
N LEU A 183 -7.18 -0.22 -0.43
CA LEU A 183 -5.74 0.04 -0.48
C LEU A 183 -4.96 -0.88 0.46
N GLY A 184 -5.26 -0.84 1.75
CA GLY A 184 -4.57 -1.63 2.74
C GLY A 184 -5.37 -1.86 4.01
N GLY A 185 -4.88 -2.71 4.86
CA GLY A 185 -5.48 -3.04 6.15
C GLY A 185 -4.51 -3.79 7.05
N MET A 186 -4.97 -4.13 8.25
CA MET A 186 -4.19 -4.91 9.20
C MET A 186 -4.60 -6.38 9.14
N ALA A 187 -3.61 -7.26 9.12
CA ALA A 187 -3.80 -8.69 9.18
C ALA A 187 -3.12 -9.29 10.40
N MET A 188 -3.76 -10.25 11.04
CA MET A 188 -3.27 -10.96 12.23
C MET A 188 -3.09 -12.44 11.91
N GLY A 189 -1.94 -13.01 12.27
CA GLY A 189 -1.65 -14.44 12.15
C GLY A 189 -2.66 -15.29 12.92
N GLN A 190 -3.12 -16.38 12.31
CA GLN A 190 -4.13 -17.31 12.87
C GLN A 190 -3.52 -18.46 13.67
N SER A 191 -2.26 -18.36 14.14
CA SER A 191 -1.57 -19.39 14.95
C SER A 191 -1.96 -19.40 16.41
#